data_d8b2f1f6f9bdc6f368377d2168287c48
#
_entry.id   d8b2f1f6f9bdc6f368377d2168287c48
#
_cell.length_a   1.000
_cell.length_b   1.000
_cell.length_c   1.000
_cell.angle_alpha   90.00
_cell.angle_beta   90.00
_cell.angle_gamma   90.00
#
_symmetry.space_group_name_H-M   'P 1'
#
loop_
_entity.id
_entity.type
_entity.pdbx_description
1 polymer ?
#
loop_
_entity_poly.entity_id
_entity_poly.type
_entity_poly.pdbx_seq_one_letter_code
_entity_poly.pdbx_strand_id
1 'polypeptide(L)'
;MMHLLGGHVCRAPEREYGKTEVFVDNSSKMFEDVQPSTICWMSHNDYIEQAAPGFKITAHTVNCPVAAAENAEKGLYAVQFHPEVLHTAEGKKMLRNFVYNVCGCSGDWKMDSFVENNVKALRERIGDGKVLCALSGGVDSSVLAAMLAKAIGKQLTCVFVDHGLLRKNEKEEVCSVFGPGNANGFDINFICVDARDRYFSKLAGVTEPERKRKIIGEEFIRVFEEQAKLIGKVDFLAQGTIYPDVVESGLGGESTVIKSHHNVGGLPDYVDFKEIVEPLRDLFKDEVRQAGRELGLPEYLVARQPFPGPGRGHPHHRRCDPREGRHRAGCRRHLA
;
A
#
# COMPACT_ATOMS: atom_id res chain seq x y z
N MET A 1 -3.87 22.70 17.19
CA MET A 1 -5.10 22.60 18.01
C MET A 1 -5.04 23.55 19.22
N MET A 2 -4.13 23.36 20.18
CA MET A 2 -4.09 24.18 21.41
C MET A 2 -4.04 25.69 21.16
N HIS A 3 -3.16 26.16 20.29
CA HIS A 3 -3.06 27.59 19.93
C HIS A 3 -4.39 28.16 19.39
N LEU A 4 -5.07 27.42 18.51
CA LEU A 4 -6.34 27.86 17.92
C LEU A 4 -7.52 27.88 18.92
N LEU A 5 -7.40 27.15 20.03
CA LEU A 5 -8.42 27.06 21.08
C LEU A 5 -8.10 27.93 22.29
N GLY A 6 -7.09 28.82 22.20
CA GLY A 6 -6.73 29.78 23.24
C GLY A 6 -5.69 29.27 24.25
N GLY A 7 -5.01 28.18 23.97
CA GLY A 7 -3.82 27.75 24.73
C GLY A 7 -2.57 28.50 24.30
N HIS A 8 -1.54 28.48 25.15
CA HIS A 8 -0.27 29.13 24.86
C HIS A 8 0.77 28.10 24.39
N VAL A 9 1.28 28.30 23.18
CA VAL A 9 2.33 27.50 22.56
C VAL A 9 3.54 28.39 22.36
N CYS A 10 4.68 27.98 22.87
CA CYS A 10 5.93 28.74 22.74
C CYS A 10 7.12 27.81 22.50
N ARG A 11 8.28 28.41 22.22
CA ARG A 11 9.52 27.67 22.06
C ARG A 11 9.98 27.12 23.41
N ALA A 12 10.23 25.80 23.45
CA ALA A 12 10.69 25.17 24.68
C ALA A 12 12.08 25.68 25.09
N PRO A 13 12.31 25.95 26.39
CA PRO A 13 13.65 26.24 26.93
C PRO A 13 14.61 25.09 26.65
N GLU A 14 14.15 23.86 26.87
CA GLU A 14 14.86 22.62 26.54
C GLU A 14 14.03 21.83 25.53
N ARG A 15 14.70 21.43 24.44
CA ARG A 15 14.07 20.64 23.38
C ARG A 15 14.06 19.18 23.77
N GLU A 16 13.01 18.48 23.41
CA GLU A 16 12.94 17.04 23.65
C GLU A 16 12.98 16.27 22.33
N TYR A 17 14.02 15.46 22.16
CA TYR A 17 14.22 14.57 21.02
C TYR A 17 14.64 13.18 21.51
N GLY A 18 13.92 12.15 21.04
CA GLY A 18 14.22 10.77 21.38
C GLY A 18 13.39 10.25 22.54
N LYS A 19 13.94 9.28 23.26
CA LYS A 19 13.28 8.61 24.39
C LYS A 19 13.21 9.53 25.58
N THR A 20 12.01 9.81 26.05
CA THR A 20 11.72 10.68 27.18
C THR A 20 10.75 9.98 28.13
N GLU A 21 10.96 10.11 29.43
CA GLU A 21 10.01 9.65 30.43
C GLU A 21 8.80 10.57 30.48
N VAL A 22 7.61 9.99 30.40
CA VAL A 22 6.32 10.70 30.45
C VAL A 22 5.49 10.16 31.62
N PHE A 23 4.91 11.07 32.37
CA PHE A 23 3.98 10.78 33.48
C PHE A 23 2.56 10.98 32.96
N VAL A 24 1.70 9.97 33.12
CA VAL A 24 0.32 9.97 32.60
C VAL A 24 -0.71 9.90 33.71
N ASP A 25 -1.85 10.53 33.50
CA ASP A 25 -3.03 10.44 34.36
C ASP A 25 -3.94 9.32 33.85
N ASN A 26 -3.96 8.21 34.58
CA ASN A 26 -4.77 7.02 34.26
C ASN A 26 -6.29 7.24 34.39
N SER A 27 -6.74 8.38 34.90
CA SER A 27 -8.17 8.73 34.89
C SER A 27 -8.67 9.12 33.48
N SER A 28 -7.73 9.41 32.56
CA SER A 28 -8.05 9.60 31.15
C SER A 28 -8.31 8.26 30.47
N LYS A 29 -9.40 8.17 29.69
CA LYS A 29 -9.70 6.98 28.88
C LYS A 29 -8.58 6.59 27.92
N MET A 30 -7.79 7.57 27.46
CA MET A 30 -6.65 7.33 26.57
C MET A 30 -5.51 6.61 27.28
N PHE A 31 -5.35 6.81 28.59
CA PHE A 31 -4.26 6.25 29.41
C PHE A 31 -4.71 5.14 30.36
N GLU A 32 -5.91 4.59 30.16
CA GLU A 32 -6.41 3.44 30.92
C GLU A 32 -5.43 2.28 30.81
N ASP A 33 -5.06 1.68 31.96
CA ASP A 33 -4.08 0.57 32.08
C ASP A 33 -2.66 0.86 31.57
N VAL A 34 -2.31 2.10 31.23
CA VAL A 34 -0.94 2.53 30.92
C VAL A 34 -0.19 2.69 32.24
N GLN A 35 1.10 2.36 32.29
CA GLN A 35 1.92 2.61 33.49
C GLN A 35 1.94 4.11 33.82
N PRO A 36 1.79 4.53 35.09
CA PRO A 36 1.80 5.96 35.46
C PRO A 36 3.05 6.72 35.02
N SER A 37 4.19 6.03 34.90
CA SER A 37 5.41 6.50 34.25
C SER A 37 5.82 5.51 33.17
N THR A 38 6.09 6.00 31.96
CA THR A 38 6.50 5.18 30.82
C THR A 38 7.42 5.97 29.89
N ILE A 39 8.01 5.31 28.89
CA ILE A 39 8.88 5.94 27.91
C ILE A 39 8.07 6.26 26.65
N CYS A 40 8.17 7.51 26.20
CA CYS A 40 7.64 7.96 24.93
C CYS A 40 8.75 8.49 24.00
N TRP A 41 8.43 8.65 22.72
CA TRP A 41 9.30 9.30 21.75
C TRP A 41 8.86 10.74 21.52
N MET A 42 9.74 11.68 21.89
CA MET A 42 9.54 13.12 21.64
C MET A 42 10.30 13.58 20.41
N SER A 43 9.76 14.57 19.71
CA SER A 43 10.39 15.21 18.56
C SER A 43 9.83 16.61 18.37
N HIS A 44 10.20 17.56 19.26
CA HIS A 44 9.65 18.91 19.20
C HIS A 44 10.63 20.00 19.66
N ASN A 45 10.48 21.19 19.07
CA ASN A 45 11.10 22.45 19.48
C ASN A 45 10.15 23.33 20.29
N ASP A 46 8.88 23.32 19.89
CA ASP A 46 7.83 24.10 20.53
C ASP A 46 7.01 23.19 21.44
N TYR A 47 6.53 23.72 22.54
CA TYR A 47 5.74 22.97 23.49
C TYR A 47 4.50 23.79 23.91
N ILE A 48 3.54 23.12 24.51
CA ILE A 48 2.37 23.75 25.09
C ILE A 48 2.72 24.16 26.52
N GLU A 49 2.87 25.45 26.74
CA GLU A 49 3.12 26.00 28.08
C GLU A 49 1.83 26.02 28.91
N GLN A 50 0.70 26.39 28.26
CA GLN A 50 -0.60 26.44 28.91
C GLN A 50 -1.65 25.75 28.00
N ALA A 51 -2.34 24.79 28.56
CA ALA A 51 -3.45 24.12 27.87
C ALA A 51 -4.59 25.12 27.57
N ALA A 52 -5.32 24.88 26.49
CA ALA A 52 -6.47 25.70 26.13
C ALA A 52 -7.57 25.61 27.19
N PRO A 53 -8.40 26.65 27.36
CA PRO A 53 -9.52 26.65 28.32
C PRO A 53 -10.41 25.41 28.16
N GLY A 54 -10.75 24.76 29.27
CA GLY A 54 -11.55 23.55 29.30
C GLY A 54 -10.81 22.24 28.96
N PHE A 55 -9.49 22.31 28.73
CA PHE A 55 -8.66 21.10 28.62
C PHE A 55 -8.07 20.71 29.96
N LYS A 56 -8.16 19.43 30.27
CA LYS A 56 -7.46 18.78 31.38
C LYS A 56 -6.10 18.28 30.86
N ILE A 57 -5.01 18.58 31.60
CA ILE A 57 -3.69 18.03 31.32
C ILE A 57 -3.71 16.56 31.78
N THR A 58 -3.34 15.64 30.90
CA THR A 58 -3.38 14.20 31.15
C THR A 58 -2.01 13.53 31.01
N ALA A 59 -0.99 14.26 30.55
CA ALA A 59 0.40 13.83 30.66
C ALA A 59 1.37 15.00 30.67
N HIS A 60 2.54 14.80 31.29
CA HIS A 60 3.65 15.76 31.30
C HIS A 60 4.99 15.03 31.31
N THR A 61 6.05 15.72 30.94
CA THR A 61 7.45 15.32 31.19
C THR A 61 8.10 16.30 32.13
N VAL A 62 9.37 16.12 32.42
CA VAL A 62 10.15 17.08 33.24
C VAL A 62 10.20 18.46 32.56
N ASN A 63 10.31 18.48 31.22
CA ASN A 63 10.53 19.71 30.44
C ASN A 63 9.29 20.14 29.64
N CYS A 64 8.27 19.30 29.51
CA CYS A 64 7.04 19.57 28.79
C CYS A 64 5.83 19.48 29.73
N PRO A 65 5.30 20.62 30.23
CA PRO A 65 4.21 20.63 31.20
C PRO A 65 2.88 20.08 30.63
N VAL A 66 2.70 20.10 29.32
CA VAL A 66 1.52 19.60 28.64
C VAL A 66 1.94 18.64 27.51
N ALA A 67 2.35 17.43 27.90
CA ALA A 67 2.67 16.37 26.94
C ALA A 67 1.42 15.69 26.39
N ALA A 68 0.30 15.72 27.14
CA ALA A 68 -1.04 15.36 26.64
C ALA A 68 -2.11 16.18 27.36
N ALA A 69 -3.20 16.44 26.65
CA ALA A 69 -4.37 17.11 27.23
C ALA A 69 -5.65 16.67 26.52
N GLU A 70 -6.76 16.69 27.24
CA GLU A 70 -8.07 16.32 26.72
C GLU A 70 -9.17 17.30 27.10
N ASN A 71 -10.16 17.44 26.22
CA ASN A 71 -11.47 17.98 26.52
C ASN A 71 -12.49 16.89 26.18
N ALA A 72 -12.83 16.09 27.18
CA ALA A 72 -13.70 14.92 26.99
C ALA A 72 -15.12 15.30 26.55
N GLU A 73 -15.63 16.46 26.96
CA GLU A 73 -16.96 16.95 26.58
C GLU A 73 -17.02 17.25 25.07
N LYS A 74 -15.93 17.78 24.50
CA LYS A 74 -15.82 18.07 23.08
C LYS A 74 -15.23 16.93 22.25
N GLY A 75 -14.84 15.81 22.89
CA GLY A 75 -14.17 14.69 22.21
C GLY A 75 -12.79 15.04 21.64
N LEU A 76 -12.08 16.00 22.23
CA LEU A 76 -10.79 16.47 21.75
C LEU A 76 -9.65 15.94 22.62
N TYR A 77 -8.72 15.24 22.00
CA TYR A 77 -7.55 14.64 22.65
C TYR A 77 -6.28 15.06 21.88
N ALA A 78 -5.23 15.38 22.61
CA ALA A 78 -3.96 15.80 22.06
C ALA A 78 -2.80 15.16 22.78
N VAL A 79 -1.78 14.76 22.03
CA VAL A 79 -0.48 14.32 22.54
C VAL A 79 0.64 15.07 21.81
N GLN A 80 1.72 15.36 22.53
CA GLN A 80 2.94 15.99 21.99
C GLN A 80 3.93 14.94 21.47
N PHE A 81 3.91 13.75 22.04
CA PHE A 81 4.77 12.62 21.67
C PHE A 81 4.16 11.77 20.56
N HIS A 82 4.95 10.82 20.06
CA HIS A 82 4.57 9.91 18.98
C HIS A 82 4.15 8.53 19.52
N PRO A 83 2.85 8.25 19.74
CA PRO A 83 2.41 6.94 20.24
C PRO A 83 2.51 5.84 19.17
N GLU A 84 2.61 6.20 17.89
CA GLU A 84 2.65 5.27 16.75
C GLU A 84 4.02 4.62 16.54
N VAL A 85 5.10 5.18 17.09
CA VAL A 85 6.43 4.64 16.89
C VAL A 85 6.78 3.57 17.93
N LEU A 86 7.60 2.58 17.54
CA LEU A 86 8.02 1.48 18.40
C LEU A 86 8.82 1.91 19.65
N HIS A 87 9.34 3.14 19.64
CA HIS A 87 10.10 3.69 20.77
C HIS A 87 9.22 4.22 21.90
N THR A 88 7.92 4.41 21.67
CA THR A 88 6.93 4.68 22.71
C THR A 88 6.46 3.34 23.27
N ALA A 89 6.90 3.00 24.48
CA ALA A 89 6.80 1.65 25.04
C ALA A 89 5.35 1.13 25.10
N GLU A 90 4.40 1.96 25.51
CA GLU A 90 2.97 1.60 25.58
C GLU A 90 2.10 2.32 24.53
N GLY A 91 2.72 2.86 23.48
CA GLY A 91 2.04 3.64 22.44
C GLY A 91 0.90 2.88 21.78
N LYS A 92 1.09 1.58 21.51
CA LYS A 92 0.04 0.70 20.97
C LYS A 92 -1.19 0.60 21.87
N LYS A 93 -0.98 0.56 23.22
CA LYS A 93 -2.08 0.55 24.20
C LYS A 93 -2.81 1.89 24.21
N MET A 94 -2.08 3.00 24.17
CA MET A 94 -2.65 4.35 24.10
C MET A 94 -3.50 4.54 22.85
N LEU A 95 -3.01 4.13 21.67
CA LEU A 95 -3.76 4.16 20.43
C LEU A 95 -4.99 3.26 20.48
N ARG A 96 -4.87 2.07 21.03
CA ARG A 96 -6.00 1.16 21.24
C ARG A 96 -7.07 1.79 22.12
N ASN A 97 -6.68 2.39 23.23
CA ASN A 97 -7.60 3.06 24.14
C ASN A 97 -8.31 4.24 23.45
N PHE A 98 -7.57 5.02 22.66
CA PHE A 98 -8.18 6.10 21.88
C PHE A 98 -9.25 5.56 20.93
N VAL A 99 -8.93 4.54 20.13
CA VAL A 99 -9.85 3.98 19.14
C VAL A 99 -11.07 3.34 19.79
N TYR A 100 -10.88 2.55 20.83
CA TYR A 100 -11.99 1.79 21.44
C TYR A 100 -12.70 2.55 22.57
N ASN A 101 -11.93 3.13 23.51
CA ASN A 101 -12.54 3.70 24.74
C ASN A 101 -12.97 5.16 24.53
N VAL A 102 -12.28 5.90 23.62
CA VAL A 102 -12.63 7.30 23.31
C VAL A 102 -13.56 7.36 22.11
N CYS A 103 -13.18 6.78 20.96
CA CYS A 103 -13.96 6.83 19.73
C CYS A 103 -15.12 5.83 19.71
N GLY A 104 -15.12 4.80 20.59
CA GLY A 104 -16.17 3.80 20.66
C GLY A 104 -16.24 2.87 19.44
N CYS A 105 -15.12 2.69 18.72
CA CYS A 105 -15.08 1.79 17.57
C CYS A 105 -15.34 0.34 18.00
N SER A 106 -16.13 -0.41 17.24
CA SER A 106 -16.53 -1.80 17.53
C SER A 106 -15.43 -2.83 17.26
N GLY A 107 -14.42 -2.49 16.43
CA GLY A 107 -13.38 -3.43 16.03
C GLY A 107 -13.86 -4.55 15.12
N ASP A 108 -14.90 -4.30 14.35
CA ASP A 108 -15.56 -5.24 13.43
C ASP A 108 -14.89 -5.31 12.05
N TRP A 109 -13.86 -4.50 11.81
CA TRP A 109 -13.04 -4.61 10.61
C TRP A 109 -12.24 -5.91 10.63
N LYS A 110 -12.71 -6.89 9.86
CA LYS A 110 -12.07 -8.22 9.70
C LYS A 110 -11.82 -8.50 8.23
N MET A 111 -10.67 -9.09 7.91
CA MET A 111 -10.26 -9.29 6.53
C MET A 111 -11.08 -10.35 5.79
N ASP A 112 -11.52 -11.41 6.46
CA ASP A 112 -12.45 -12.41 5.91
C ASP A 112 -13.74 -11.74 5.43
N SER A 113 -14.38 -10.97 6.31
CA SER A 113 -15.61 -10.23 6.01
C SER A 113 -15.40 -9.17 4.92
N PHE A 114 -14.22 -8.51 4.92
CA PHE A 114 -13.85 -7.58 3.87
C PHE A 114 -13.78 -8.28 2.50
N VAL A 115 -13.09 -9.42 2.41
CA VAL A 115 -12.95 -10.18 1.16
C VAL A 115 -14.30 -10.65 0.65
N GLU A 116 -15.16 -11.23 1.52
CA GLU A 116 -16.49 -11.69 1.15
C GLU A 116 -17.38 -10.55 0.64
N ASN A 117 -17.44 -9.45 1.38
CA ASN A 117 -18.21 -8.28 1.00
C ASN A 117 -17.75 -7.66 -0.30
N ASN A 118 -16.43 -7.53 -0.51
CA ASN A 118 -15.90 -7.00 -1.76
C ASN A 118 -16.14 -7.93 -2.94
N VAL A 119 -16.00 -9.24 -2.78
CA VAL A 119 -16.33 -10.22 -3.83
C VAL A 119 -17.79 -10.08 -4.25
N LYS A 120 -18.71 -9.92 -3.28
CA LYS A 120 -20.13 -9.71 -3.56
C LYS A 120 -20.37 -8.38 -4.28
N ALA A 121 -19.85 -7.29 -3.76
CA ALA A 121 -19.97 -5.96 -4.35
C ALA A 121 -19.40 -5.89 -5.78
N LEU A 122 -18.24 -6.52 -6.02
CA LEU A 122 -17.64 -6.62 -7.35
C LEU A 122 -18.52 -7.39 -8.33
N ARG A 123 -19.14 -8.50 -7.88
CA ARG A 123 -20.05 -9.28 -8.71
C ARG A 123 -21.27 -8.47 -9.09
N GLU A 124 -21.86 -7.74 -8.16
CA GLU A 124 -23.01 -6.87 -8.40
C GLU A 124 -22.66 -5.69 -9.33
N ARG A 125 -21.49 -5.05 -9.12
CA ARG A 125 -21.03 -3.89 -9.91
C ARG A 125 -20.69 -4.25 -11.35
N ILE A 126 -20.03 -5.38 -11.57
CA ILE A 126 -19.53 -5.82 -12.88
C ILE A 126 -20.66 -6.49 -13.67
N GLY A 127 -21.58 -7.22 -13.02
CA GLY A 127 -22.63 -7.96 -13.67
C GLY A 127 -22.06 -8.93 -14.72
N ASP A 128 -22.56 -8.83 -15.98
CA ASP A 128 -22.11 -9.64 -17.12
C ASP A 128 -20.91 -9.01 -17.86
N GLY A 129 -20.33 -7.91 -17.35
CA GLY A 129 -19.25 -7.17 -17.98
C GLY A 129 -17.92 -7.93 -17.99
N LYS A 130 -17.06 -7.62 -18.94
CA LYS A 130 -15.71 -8.19 -19.07
C LYS A 130 -14.68 -7.27 -18.41
N VAL A 131 -13.77 -7.85 -17.66
CA VAL A 131 -12.71 -7.13 -16.92
C VAL A 131 -11.34 -7.49 -17.47
N LEU A 132 -10.52 -6.48 -17.72
CA LEU A 132 -9.12 -6.63 -18.08
C LEU A 132 -8.23 -6.25 -16.89
N CYS A 133 -7.26 -7.08 -16.57
CA CYS A 133 -6.32 -6.88 -15.47
C CYS A 133 -4.87 -7.04 -15.96
N ALA A 134 -4.04 -6.04 -15.68
CA ALA A 134 -2.60 -6.15 -15.88
C ALA A 134 -1.97 -6.84 -14.67
N LEU A 135 -1.46 -8.05 -14.86
CA LEU A 135 -0.82 -8.84 -13.80
C LEU A 135 0.68 -8.64 -13.86
N SER A 136 1.24 -7.85 -12.94
CA SER A 136 2.67 -7.54 -12.89
C SER A 136 3.51 -8.61 -12.16
N GLY A 137 2.87 -9.61 -11.53
CA GLY A 137 3.53 -10.56 -10.63
C GLY A 137 3.81 -10.02 -9.22
N GLY A 138 3.50 -8.74 -8.95
CA GLY A 138 3.54 -8.16 -7.60
C GLY A 138 2.39 -8.65 -6.72
N VAL A 139 2.51 -8.41 -5.40
CA VAL A 139 1.49 -8.82 -4.41
C VAL A 139 0.13 -8.21 -4.74
N ASP A 140 0.07 -6.89 -4.99
CA ASP A 140 -1.19 -6.17 -5.17
C ASP A 140 -1.95 -6.64 -6.41
N SER A 141 -1.25 -6.75 -7.56
CA SER A 141 -1.87 -7.26 -8.79
C SER A 141 -2.30 -8.73 -8.67
N SER A 142 -1.59 -9.54 -7.87
CA SER A 142 -1.96 -10.94 -7.63
C SER A 142 -3.19 -11.05 -6.73
N VAL A 143 -3.28 -10.24 -5.66
CA VAL A 143 -4.46 -10.19 -4.78
C VAL A 143 -5.67 -9.66 -5.51
N LEU A 144 -5.50 -8.61 -6.31
CA LEU A 144 -6.53 -8.08 -7.20
C LEU A 144 -7.07 -9.17 -8.15
N ALA A 145 -6.18 -9.87 -8.85
CA ALA A 145 -6.57 -10.92 -9.78
C ALA A 145 -7.30 -12.08 -9.08
N ALA A 146 -6.85 -12.50 -7.90
CA ALA A 146 -7.50 -13.54 -7.11
C ALA A 146 -8.89 -13.12 -6.61
N MET A 147 -9.05 -11.86 -6.16
CA MET A 147 -10.34 -11.32 -5.71
C MET A 147 -11.35 -11.25 -6.86
N LEU A 148 -10.92 -10.76 -8.02
CA LEU A 148 -11.75 -10.71 -9.23
C LEU A 148 -12.05 -12.11 -9.76
N ALA A 149 -11.09 -13.04 -9.74
CA ALA A 149 -11.32 -14.43 -10.12
C ALA A 149 -12.45 -15.08 -9.31
N LYS A 150 -12.46 -14.81 -7.98
CA LYS A 150 -13.51 -15.30 -7.06
C LYS A 150 -14.88 -14.62 -7.31
N ALA A 151 -14.85 -13.36 -7.74
CA ALA A 151 -16.07 -12.60 -8.03
C ALA A 151 -16.73 -12.97 -9.37
N ILE A 152 -15.95 -13.03 -10.45
CA ILE A 152 -16.46 -13.04 -11.83
C ILE A 152 -15.88 -14.15 -12.73
N GLY A 153 -14.93 -14.95 -12.24
CA GLY A 153 -14.37 -16.08 -12.98
C GLY A 153 -13.89 -15.72 -14.38
N LYS A 154 -14.38 -16.40 -15.40
CA LYS A 154 -13.98 -16.23 -16.82
C LYS A 154 -14.33 -14.88 -17.48
N GLN A 155 -15.07 -14.02 -16.81
CA GLN A 155 -15.24 -12.65 -17.27
C GLN A 155 -13.94 -11.83 -17.08
N LEU A 156 -13.00 -12.33 -16.22
CA LEU A 156 -11.69 -11.75 -16.01
C LEU A 156 -10.68 -12.27 -17.04
N THR A 157 -9.99 -11.34 -17.69
CA THR A 157 -8.80 -11.61 -18.49
C THR A 157 -7.58 -10.95 -17.84
N CYS A 158 -6.60 -11.75 -17.43
CA CYS A 158 -5.33 -11.29 -16.90
C CYS A 158 -4.23 -11.37 -17.93
N VAL A 159 -3.52 -10.27 -18.17
CA VAL A 159 -2.36 -10.20 -19.06
C VAL A 159 -1.10 -10.08 -18.22
N PHE A 160 -0.24 -11.09 -18.28
CA PHE A 160 1.09 -11.13 -17.66
C PHE A 160 2.17 -10.96 -18.72
N VAL A 161 3.09 -10.02 -18.54
CA VAL A 161 4.16 -9.73 -19.50
C VAL A 161 5.50 -10.21 -18.96
N ASP A 162 6.08 -11.21 -19.62
CA ASP A 162 7.47 -11.61 -19.38
C ASP A 162 8.41 -10.67 -20.16
N HIS A 163 8.93 -9.68 -19.44
CA HIS A 163 9.86 -8.69 -19.99
C HIS A 163 11.34 -9.09 -19.84
N GLY A 164 11.65 -10.29 -19.35
CA GLY A 164 13.01 -10.80 -19.15
C GLY A 164 13.77 -10.21 -17.96
N LEU A 165 13.17 -9.27 -17.22
CA LEU A 165 13.74 -8.64 -16.03
C LEU A 165 13.10 -9.14 -14.73
N LEU A 166 12.30 -10.20 -14.82
CA LEU A 166 11.64 -10.85 -13.71
C LEU A 166 12.65 -11.49 -12.74
N ARG A 167 12.20 -11.77 -11.51
CA ARG A 167 12.97 -12.58 -10.57
C ARG A 167 13.09 -14.02 -11.09
N LYS A 168 14.06 -14.74 -10.52
CA LYS A 168 14.20 -16.19 -10.82
C LYS A 168 12.88 -16.91 -10.50
N ASN A 169 12.36 -17.66 -11.48
CA ASN A 169 11.12 -18.43 -11.42
C ASN A 169 9.83 -17.61 -11.19
N GLU A 170 9.88 -16.28 -11.30
CA GLU A 170 8.69 -15.44 -11.07
C GLU A 170 7.61 -15.70 -12.13
N LYS A 171 8.00 -15.91 -13.38
CA LYS A 171 7.09 -16.30 -14.44
C LYS A 171 6.41 -17.65 -14.13
N GLU A 172 7.20 -18.66 -13.79
CA GLU A 172 6.70 -20.00 -13.44
C GLU A 172 5.78 -19.94 -12.21
N GLU A 173 6.15 -19.16 -11.20
CA GLU A 173 5.36 -18.94 -9.99
C GLU A 173 3.99 -18.30 -10.31
N VAL A 174 3.95 -17.26 -11.13
CA VAL A 174 2.70 -16.60 -11.53
C VAL A 174 1.86 -17.51 -12.42
N CYS A 175 2.47 -18.18 -13.40
CA CYS A 175 1.78 -19.12 -14.28
C CYS A 175 1.22 -20.33 -13.52
N SER A 176 1.90 -20.81 -12.46
CA SER A 176 1.39 -21.93 -11.64
C SER A 176 0.15 -21.55 -10.82
N VAL A 177 -0.01 -20.25 -10.49
CA VAL A 177 -1.15 -19.78 -9.70
C VAL A 177 -2.34 -19.37 -10.58
N PHE A 178 -2.09 -18.73 -11.72
CA PHE A 178 -3.14 -18.14 -12.55
C PHE A 178 -3.28 -18.78 -13.93
N GLY A 179 -2.30 -19.57 -14.35
CA GLY A 179 -2.29 -20.20 -15.66
C GLY A 179 -3.29 -21.36 -15.79
N PRO A 180 -3.47 -21.90 -16.99
CA PRO A 180 -4.36 -23.03 -17.22
C PRO A 180 -3.98 -24.25 -16.37
N GLY A 181 -4.98 -24.86 -15.73
CA GLY A 181 -4.77 -26.02 -14.86
C GLY A 181 -4.11 -25.70 -13.51
N ASN A 182 -4.17 -24.45 -13.08
CA ASN A 182 -3.62 -24.04 -11.79
C ASN A 182 -4.26 -24.80 -10.60
N ALA A 183 -3.44 -25.07 -9.57
CA ALA A 183 -3.87 -25.81 -8.37
C ALA A 183 -4.77 -24.96 -7.44
N ASN A 184 -4.80 -23.65 -7.61
CA ASN A 184 -5.57 -22.72 -6.78
C ASN A 184 -7.04 -22.59 -7.21
N GLY A 185 -7.43 -23.20 -8.36
CA GLY A 185 -8.80 -23.20 -8.84
C GLY A 185 -9.30 -21.86 -9.40
N PHE A 186 -8.40 -20.95 -9.76
CA PHE A 186 -8.78 -19.69 -10.43
C PHE A 186 -9.15 -19.94 -11.89
N ASP A 187 -10.44 -19.93 -12.18
CA ASP A 187 -10.98 -20.13 -13.54
C ASP A 187 -11.10 -18.78 -14.28
N ILE A 188 -9.98 -18.32 -14.83
CA ILE A 188 -9.85 -17.01 -15.52
C ILE A 188 -9.28 -17.20 -16.93
N ASN A 189 -9.36 -16.16 -17.77
CA ASN A 189 -8.59 -16.09 -18.99
C ASN A 189 -7.21 -15.53 -18.67
N PHE A 190 -6.16 -16.34 -18.84
CA PHE A 190 -4.78 -15.94 -18.53
C PHE A 190 -3.95 -15.90 -19.82
N ILE A 191 -3.34 -14.75 -20.09
CA ILE A 191 -2.47 -14.52 -21.23
C ILE A 191 -1.07 -14.19 -20.73
N CYS A 192 -0.09 -15.01 -21.07
CA CYS A 192 1.33 -14.78 -20.80
C CYS A 192 2.04 -14.34 -22.07
N VAL A 193 2.49 -13.11 -22.13
CA VAL A 193 3.17 -12.53 -23.30
C VAL A 193 4.67 -12.61 -23.10
N ASP A 194 5.38 -13.28 -24.01
CA ASP A 194 6.84 -13.21 -24.06
C ASP A 194 7.28 -11.98 -24.84
N ALA A 195 7.76 -10.97 -24.11
CA ALA A 195 8.25 -9.71 -24.67
C ALA A 195 9.75 -9.48 -24.43
N ARG A 196 10.49 -10.52 -24.02
CA ARG A 196 11.91 -10.42 -23.59
C ARG A 196 12.81 -9.74 -24.62
N ASP A 197 12.78 -10.18 -25.86
CA ASP A 197 13.63 -9.64 -26.92
C ASP A 197 13.29 -8.17 -27.20
N ARG A 198 12.02 -7.81 -27.12
CA ARG A 198 11.54 -6.45 -27.32
C ARG A 198 12.07 -5.51 -26.25
N TYR A 199 12.03 -5.89 -25.00
CA TYR A 199 12.59 -5.10 -23.89
C TYR A 199 14.10 -5.01 -23.93
N PHE A 200 14.81 -6.12 -24.19
CA PHE A 200 16.26 -6.11 -24.30
C PHE A 200 16.76 -5.26 -25.45
N SER A 201 16.08 -5.26 -26.60
CA SER A 201 16.42 -4.41 -27.74
C SER A 201 16.33 -2.92 -27.38
N LYS A 202 15.27 -2.51 -26.69
CA LYS A 202 15.08 -1.10 -26.30
C LYS A 202 15.98 -0.65 -25.14
N LEU A 203 16.40 -1.55 -24.28
CA LEU A 203 17.30 -1.27 -23.16
C LEU A 203 18.77 -1.38 -23.54
N ALA A 204 19.09 -1.83 -24.77
CA ALA A 204 20.46 -1.97 -25.22
C ALA A 204 21.19 -0.61 -25.18
N GLY A 205 22.32 -0.56 -24.47
CA GLY A 205 23.14 0.65 -24.34
C GLY A 205 22.60 1.70 -23.35
N VAL A 206 21.42 1.53 -22.78
CA VAL A 206 20.85 2.44 -21.78
C VAL A 206 21.45 2.12 -20.41
N THR A 207 22.09 3.11 -19.77
CA THR A 207 22.73 2.96 -18.45
C THR A 207 21.99 3.75 -17.37
N GLU A 208 21.38 4.88 -17.71
CA GLU A 208 20.74 5.81 -16.79
C GLU A 208 19.44 5.19 -16.24
N PRO A 209 19.28 5.09 -14.89
CA PRO A 209 18.17 4.38 -14.25
C PRO A 209 16.78 4.92 -14.60
N GLU A 210 16.63 6.24 -14.62
CA GLU A 210 15.36 6.89 -14.91
C GLU A 210 14.91 6.64 -16.35
N ARG A 211 15.84 6.69 -17.30
CA ARG A 211 15.57 6.37 -18.69
C ARG A 211 15.16 4.91 -18.87
N LYS A 212 15.83 3.99 -18.15
CA LYS A 212 15.41 2.57 -18.14
C LYS A 212 13.98 2.42 -17.66
N ARG A 213 13.62 3.10 -16.56
CA ARG A 213 12.29 3.04 -15.98
C ARG A 213 11.22 3.52 -16.96
N LYS A 214 11.46 4.66 -17.62
CA LYS A 214 10.55 5.18 -18.65
C LYS A 214 10.36 4.19 -19.80
N ILE A 215 11.43 3.66 -20.35
CA ILE A 215 11.38 2.68 -21.45
C ILE A 215 10.59 1.44 -21.05
N ILE A 216 10.83 0.92 -19.84
CA ILE A 216 10.16 -0.28 -19.35
C ILE A 216 8.66 -0.02 -19.15
N GLY A 217 8.30 1.13 -18.56
CA GLY A 217 6.89 1.52 -18.36
C GLY A 217 6.15 1.74 -19.68
N GLU A 218 6.71 2.52 -20.59
CA GLU A 218 6.13 2.75 -21.92
C GLU A 218 5.93 1.44 -22.70
N GLU A 219 6.92 0.56 -22.64
CA GLU A 219 6.83 -0.71 -23.36
C GLU A 219 5.80 -1.65 -22.76
N PHE A 220 5.65 -1.65 -21.44
CA PHE A 220 4.59 -2.39 -20.75
C PHE A 220 3.21 -1.95 -21.23
N ILE A 221 2.98 -0.63 -21.29
CA ILE A 221 1.73 -0.06 -21.78
C ILE A 221 1.45 -0.52 -23.22
N ARG A 222 2.45 -0.43 -24.12
CA ARG A 222 2.29 -0.83 -25.53
C ARG A 222 1.93 -2.32 -25.68
N VAL A 223 2.63 -3.20 -24.95
CA VAL A 223 2.33 -4.64 -24.98
C VAL A 223 0.92 -4.90 -24.45
N PHE A 224 0.54 -4.22 -23.37
CA PHE A 224 -0.78 -4.35 -22.77
C PHE A 224 -1.89 -3.87 -23.74
N GLU A 225 -1.69 -2.75 -24.43
CA GLU A 225 -2.57 -2.21 -25.47
C GLU A 225 -2.75 -3.17 -26.65
N GLU A 226 -1.66 -3.76 -27.12
CA GLU A 226 -1.70 -4.74 -28.20
C GLU A 226 -2.55 -5.95 -27.80
N GLN A 227 -2.40 -6.42 -26.57
CA GLN A 227 -3.23 -7.51 -26.04
C GLN A 227 -4.69 -7.10 -25.86
N ALA A 228 -4.95 -5.91 -25.35
CA ALA A 228 -6.32 -5.39 -25.20
C ALA A 228 -7.06 -5.33 -26.56
N LYS A 229 -6.38 -4.93 -27.63
CA LYS A 229 -6.94 -4.96 -29.00
C LYS A 229 -7.27 -6.37 -29.47
N LEU A 230 -6.43 -7.35 -29.17
CA LEU A 230 -6.65 -8.76 -29.53
C LEU A 230 -7.80 -9.39 -28.74
N ILE A 231 -7.96 -9.01 -27.47
CA ILE A 231 -9.04 -9.47 -26.60
C ILE A 231 -10.39 -8.90 -27.06
N GLY A 232 -10.38 -7.72 -27.66
CA GLY A 232 -11.57 -7.03 -28.12
C GLY A 232 -12.27 -6.22 -27.06
N LYS A 233 -13.60 -6.11 -27.09
CA LYS A 233 -14.36 -5.26 -26.21
C LYS A 233 -14.26 -5.75 -24.75
N VAL A 234 -13.77 -4.87 -23.88
CA VAL A 234 -13.74 -5.01 -22.43
C VAL A 234 -14.49 -3.83 -21.81
N ASP A 235 -15.24 -4.09 -20.74
CA ASP A 235 -16.08 -3.07 -20.10
C ASP A 235 -15.35 -2.37 -18.96
N PHE A 236 -14.47 -3.07 -18.24
CA PHE A 236 -13.78 -2.58 -17.05
C PHE A 236 -12.28 -2.84 -17.11
N LEU A 237 -11.51 -1.87 -16.59
CA LEU A 237 -10.10 -2.06 -16.28
C LEU A 237 -9.94 -2.27 -14.78
N ALA A 238 -9.21 -3.31 -14.36
CA ALA A 238 -8.89 -3.53 -12.97
C ALA A 238 -7.49 -2.98 -12.63
N GLN A 239 -7.41 -2.22 -11.54
CA GLN A 239 -6.19 -1.58 -11.07
C GLN A 239 -5.92 -1.90 -9.61
N GLY A 240 -4.68 -2.27 -9.29
CA GLY A 240 -4.25 -2.67 -7.95
C GLY A 240 -3.79 -1.48 -7.09
N THR A 241 -4.49 -0.35 -7.16
CA THR A 241 -4.27 0.82 -6.29
C THR A 241 -4.54 0.44 -4.85
N ILE A 242 -3.65 0.82 -3.94
CA ILE A 242 -3.78 0.64 -2.49
C ILE A 242 -3.86 1.99 -1.78
N TYR A 243 -4.26 2.01 -0.50
CA TYR A 243 -4.47 3.27 0.24
C TYR A 243 -3.25 4.21 0.26
N PRO A 244 -2.01 3.76 0.44
CA PRO A 244 -0.83 4.63 0.33
C PRO A 244 -0.73 5.35 -1.03
N ASP A 245 -1.06 4.67 -2.14
CA ASP A 245 -1.03 5.29 -3.48
C ASP A 245 -2.06 6.42 -3.60
N VAL A 246 -3.22 6.27 -2.93
CA VAL A 246 -4.28 7.29 -2.88
C VAL A 246 -3.80 8.53 -2.11
N VAL A 247 -3.15 8.31 -0.96
CA VAL A 247 -2.62 9.41 -0.12
C VAL A 247 -1.50 10.16 -0.84
N GLU A 248 -0.57 9.43 -1.46
CA GLU A 248 0.55 10.01 -2.21
C GLU A 248 0.08 10.80 -3.45
N SER A 249 -1.03 10.36 -4.07
CA SER A 249 -1.62 11.04 -5.24
C SER A 249 -2.38 12.32 -4.89
N GLY A 250 -2.59 12.61 -3.60
CA GLY A 250 -3.44 13.69 -3.11
C GLY A 250 -4.94 13.40 -3.30
N LEU A 251 -5.74 13.69 -2.29
CA LEU A 251 -7.20 13.58 -2.33
C LEU A 251 -7.79 14.54 -3.38
N GLY A 252 -7.80 14.14 -4.66
CA GLY A 252 -8.59 14.81 -5.71
C GLY A 252 -8.06 16.12 -6.27
N GLY A 253 -6.80 16.49 -6.06
CA GLY A 253 -6.21 17.74 -6.60
C GLY A 253 -5.01 17.47 -7.50
N GLU A 254 -5.03 17.99 -8.69
CA GLU A 254 -3.98 18.33 -9.69
C GLU A 254 -2.53 17.76 -9.59
N SER A 255 -2.22 16.76 -8.79
CA SER A 255 -0.88 16.16 -8.78
C SER A 255 -0.73 15.04 -9.79
N THR A 256 -0.82 15.40 -11.06
CA THR A 256 -0.51 14.56 -12.23
C THR A 256 0.97 14.12 -12.29
N VAL A 257 1.82 14.62 -11.40
CA VAL A 257 3.28 14.47 -11.53
C VAL A 257 3.85 13.23 -10.83
N ILE A 258 3.18 12.68 -9.83
CA ILE A 258 3.69 11.50 -9.09
C ILE A 258 3.12 10.16 -9.60
N LYS A 259 2.12 10.21 -10.46
CA LYS A 259 1.43 9.03 -11.04
C LYS A 259 2.27 8.19 -12.02
N SER A 260 3.54 8.52 -12.25
CA SER A 260 4.35 7.84 -13.28
C SER A 260 4.84 6.44 -12.90
N HIS A 261 4.57 5.95 -11.68
CA HIS A 261 5.23 4.75 -11.17
C HIS A 261 4.35 3.55 -10.85
N HIS A 262 3.07 3.76 -10.55
CA HIS A 262 2.14 2.68 -10.19
C HIS A 262 0.78 2.75 -10.89
N ASN A 263 0.44 3.86 -11.50
CA ASN A 263 -0.76 3.99 -12.30
C ASN A 263 -0.42 4.01 -13.78
N VAL A 264 -1.17 3.27 -14.55
CA VAL A 264 -1.18 3.28 -16.02
C VAL A 264 -1.74 4.63 -16.47
N GLY A 265 -1.04 5.70 -16.13
CA GLY A 265 -1.26 7.05 -16.66
C GLY A 265 -0.70 7.11 -18.06
N GLY A 266 -1.47 6.67 -19.02
CA GLY A 266 -1.08 6.52 -20.42
C GLY A 266 -1.87 5.44 -21.12
N LEU A 267 -3.04 5.06 -20.57
CA LEU A 267 -4.01 4.28 -21.32
C LEU A 267 -4.45 5.12 -22.53
N PRO A 268 -4.40 4.54 -23.72
CA PRO A 268 -4.73 5.27 -24.92
C PRO A 268 -6.21 5.65 -24.94
N ASP A 269 -6.50 6.81 -25.50
CA ASP A 269 -7.85 7.36 -25.71
C ASP A 269 -8.81 6.46 -26.50
N TYR A 270 -8.32 5.33 -27.03
CA TYR A 270 -9.12 4.42 -27.87
C TYR A 270 -9.65 3.16 -27.13
N VAL A 271 -9.30 2.94 -25.85
CA VAL A 271 -9.92 1.86 -25.06
C VAL A 271 -11.01 2.48 -24.20
N ASP A 272 -12.23 2.37 -24.66
CA ASP A 272 -13.42 2.92 -24.01
C ASP A 272 -13.89 1.98 -22.88
N PHE A 273 -13.20 2.05 -21.74
CA PHE A 273 -13.67 1.37 -20.53
C PHE A 273 -14.82 2.17 -19.90
N LYS A 274 -15.87 1.48 -19.48
CA LYS A 274 -16.95 2.11 -18.71
C LYS A 274 -16.45 2.67 -17.39
N GLU A 275 -15.53 1.92 -16.74
CA GLU A 275 -15.07 2.25 -15.40
C GLU A 275 -13.75 1.52 -15.05
N ILE A 276 -12.97 2.13 -14.13
CA ILE A 276 -11.82 1.49 -13.48
C ILE A 276 -12.28 0.89 -12.13
N VAL A 277 -11.92 -0.37 -11.90
CA VAL A 277 -12.27 -1.11 -10.68
C VAL A 277 -11.04 -1.25 -9.79
N GLU A 278 -11.09 -0.68 -8.58
CA GLU A 278 -9.97 -0.60 -7.62
C GLU A 278 -10.36 -1.17 -6.25
N PRO A 279 -10.56 -2.49 -6.11
CA PRO A 279 -11.10 -3.08 -4.88
C PRO A 279 -10.13 -3.06 -3.69
N LEU A 280 -8.86 -2.75 -3.90
CA LEU A 280 -7.83 -2.69 -2.85
C LEU A 280 -7.57 -1.26 -2.36
N ARG A 281 -8.30 -0.26 -2.88
CA ARG A 281 -8.04 1.16 -2.68
C ARG A 281 -8.00 1.60 -1.22
N ASP A 282 -8.77 0.94 -0.37
CA ASP A 282 -8.90 1.28 1.05
C ASP A 282 -7.98 0.44 1.96
N LEU A 283 -7.15 -0.44 1.38
CA LEU A 283 -6.28 -1.33 2.13
C LEU A 283 -4.84 -0.81 2.23
N PHE A 284 -4.25 -0.98 3.40
CA PHE A 284 -2.82 -0.91 3.58
C PHE A 284 -2.12 -2.18 3.08
N LYS A 285 -0.80 -2.08 2.85
CA LYS A 285 -0.01 -3.18 2.28
C LYS A 285 -0.10 -4.50 3.07
N ASP A 286 -0.14 -4.42 4.39
CA ASP A 286 -0.25 -5.61 5.24
C ASP A 286 -1.65 -6.22 5.19
N GLU A 287 -2.69 -5.40 5.04
CA GLU A 287 -4.07 -5.85 4.83
C GLU A 287 -4.23 -6.50 3.45
N VAL A 288 -3.59 -5.96 2.41
CA VAL A 288 -3.55 -6.62 1.08
C VAL A 288 -2.94 -8.02 1.17
N ARG A 289 -1.85 -8.19 1.92
CA ARG A 289 -1.26 -9.52 2.14
C ARG A 289 -2.20 -10.45 2.90
N GLN A 290 -2.89 -9.94 3.90
CA GLN A 290 -3.87 -10.71 4.65
C GLN A 290 -5.04 -11.14 3.76
N ALA A 291 -5.59 -10.22 2.95
CA ALA A 291 -6.60 -10.54 1.95
C ALA A 291 -6.12 -11.61 0.95
N GLY A 292 -4.85 -11.56 0.55
CA GLY A 292 -4.24 -12.57 -0.30
C GLY A 292 -4.24 -13.97 0.32
N ARG A 293 -3.97 -14.08 1.63
CA ARG A 293 -4.05 -15.36 2.36
C ARG A 293 -5.49 -15.88 2.44
N GLU A 294 -6.45 -15.02 2.74
CA GLU A 294 -7.89 -15.35 2.76
C GLU A 294 -8.41 -15.80 1.38
N LEU A 295 -7.83 -15.28 0.31
CA LEU A 295 -8.12 -15.67 -1.06
C LEU A 295 -7.44 -16.99 -1.47
N GLY A 296 -6.57 -17.57 -0.63
CA GLY A 296 -5.86 -18.82 -0.89
C GLY A 296 -4.61 -18.67 -1.77
N LEU A 297 -4.05 -17.45 -1.87
CA LEU A 297 -2.78 -17.27 -2.57
C LEU A 297 -1.62 -17.90 -1.81
N PRO A 298 -0.65 -18.52 -2.50
CA PRO A 298 0.53 -19.11 -1.86
C PRO A 298 1.37 -18.07 -1.12
N GLU A 299 1.93 -18.45 0.03
CA GLU A 299 2.72 -17.55 0.88
C GLU A 299 3.91 -16.92 0.14
N TYR A 300 4.56 -17.64 -0.79
CA TYR A 300 5.66 -17.08 -1.59
C TYR A 300 5.25 -15.91 -2.49
N LEU A 301 3.96 -15.79 -2.87
CA LEU A 301 3.43 -14.62 -3.57
C LEU A 301 3.05 -13.51 -2.59
N VAL A 302 2.38 -13.85 -1.51
CA VAL A 302 1.84 -12.89 -0.53
C VAL A 302 2.94 -12.23 0.31
N ALA A 303 3.93 -13.03 0.78
CA ALA A 303 5.06 -12.53 1.57
C ALA A 303 6.19 -11.93 0.71
N ARG A 304 6.01 -11.90 -0.61
CA ARG A 304 7.01 -11.35 -1.52
C ARG A 304 7.37 -9.92 -1.15
N GLN A 305 8.68 -9.67 -1.00
CA GLN A 305 9.15 -8.32 -0.72
C GLN A 305 8.84 -7.38 -1.90
N PRO A 306 8.43 -6.14 -1.62
CA PRO A 306 8.24 -5.14 -2.66
C PRO A 306 9.56 -4.95 -3.42
N PHE A 307 9.47 -4.87 -4.73
CA PHE A 307 10.61 -4.61 -5.59
C PHE A 307 10.42 -3.24 -6.25
N PRO A 308 11.39 -2.34 -6.16
CA PRO A 308 11.26 -1.02 -6.76
C PRO A 308 11.25 -1.13 -8.29
N GLY A 309 10.09 -0.90 -8.86
CA GLY A 309 9.91 -0.80 -10.31
C GLY A 309 9.96 -2.14 -11.07
N PRO A 310 9.88 -2.10 -12.40
CA PRO A 310 9.76 -3.26 -13.23
C PRO A 310 11.06 -4.04 -13.34
N GLY A 311 11.37 -4.81 -12.33
CA GLY A 311 12.43 -5.78 -12.35
C GLY A 311 13.84 -5.19 -12.18
N ARG A 312 14.82 -5.89 -12.68
CA ARG A 312 16.24 -5.73 -12.37
C ARG A 312 16.99 -4.77 -13.27
N GLY A 313 16.33 -4.24 -14.28
CA GLY A 313 16.92 -3.22 -15.13
C GLY A 313 17.11 -1.89 -14.43
N HIS A 314 16.26 -1.59 -13.43
CA HIS A 314 16.17 -0.29 -12.80
C HIS A 314 17.35 0.07 -11.88
N PRO A 315 17.79 -0.75 -10.89
CA PRO A 315 18.77 -0.32 -9.90
C PRO A 315 20.23 -0.38 -10.39
N HIS A 316 20.48 -0.71 -11.65
CA HIS A 316 21.83 -0.92 -12.15
C HIS A 316 22.22 0.12 -13.20
N HIS A 317 23.31 0.82 -12.97
CA HIS A 317 23.94 1.72 -13.94
C HIS A 317 24.62 0.99 -15.11
N ARG A 318 24.66 -0.34 -15.10
CA ARG A 318 25.25 -1.16 -16.16
C ARG A 318 24.24 -1.46 -17.27
N ARG A 319 24.75 -1.81 -18.46
CA ARG A 319 23.94 -2.25 -19.60
C ARG A 319 23.13 -3.51 -19.25
N CYS A 320 21.91 -3.60 -19.75
CA CYS A 320 21.11 -4.80 -19.60
C CYS A 320 21.62 -5.88 -20.56
N ASP A 321 22.17 -6.97 -20.01
CA ASP A 321 22.57 -8.17 -20.76
C ASP A 321 21.63 -9.32 -20.39
N PRO A 322 21.04 -10.04 -21.36
CA PRO A 322 20.15 -11.16 -21.12
C PRO A 322 20.77 -12.26 -20.24
N ARG A 323 22.09 -12.50 -20.36
CA ARG A 323 22.83 -13.50 -19.60
C ARG A 323 23.01 -13.07 -18.14
N GLU A 324 23.33 -11.80 -17.89
CA GLU A 324 23.46 -11.23 -16.54
C GLU A 324 22.12 -11.20 -15.80
N GLY A 325 21.00 -10.99 -16.48
CA GLY A 325 19.67 -11.02 -15.90
C GLY A 325 19.36 -12.35 -15.20
N ARG A 326 19.67 -13.46 -15.83
CA ARG A 326 19.51 -14.82 -15.27
C ARG A 326 20.39 -15.10 -14.06
N HIS A 327 21.64 -14.65 -14.09
CA HIS A 327 22.58 -14.84 -12.97
C HIS A 327 22.18 -14.05 -11.72
N ARG A 328 21.76 -12.79 -11.90
CA ARG A 328 21.30 -11.92 -10.79
C ARG A 328 19.98 -12.38 -10.17
N ALA A 329 19.16 -13.09 -10.97
CA ALA A 329 17.95 -13.75 -10.47
C ALA A 329 18.25 -14.82 -9.41
N GLY A 330 19.38 -15.50 -9.54
CA GLY A 330 19.83 -16.53 -8.60
C GLY A 330 20.38 -15.97 -7.28
N CYS A 331 21.16 -14.88 -7.33
CA CYS A 331 21.84 -14.34 -6.14
C CYS A 331 20.91 -13.76 -5.07
N ARG A 332 19.70 -13.31 -5.41
CA ARG A 332 18.79 -12.72 -4.41
C ARG A 332 17.94 -13.73 -3.63
N ARG A 333 17.89 -15.01 -4.02
CA ARG A 333 17.23 -16.05 -3.18
C ARG A 333 18.04 -16.46 -1.96
N HIS A 334 19.35 -16.10 -1.90
CA HIS A 334 20.20 -16.41 -0.76
C HIS A 334 20.31 -15.26 0.26
N LEU A 335 19.61 -14.15 0.03
CA LEU A 335 19.63 -12.96 0.90
C LEU A 335 18.24 -12.60 1.49
N ALA A 336 17.24 -13.47 1.31
CA ALA A 336 15.90 -13.33 1.88
C ALA A 336 15.64 -14.41 2.93
#